data_cbd44d466c456e8ed1482a9b25bdaeae
#
_entry.id   cbd44d466c456e8ed1482a9b25bdaeae
#
_cell.length_a   1.000
_cell.length_b   1.000
_cell.length_c   1.000
_cell.angle_alpha   90.00
_cell.angle_beta   90.00
_cell.angle_gamma   90.00
#
_symmetry.space_group_name_H-M   'P 1'
#
loop_
_entity.id
_entity.type
_entity.pdbx_description
1 polymer ?
#
loop_
_entity_poly.entity_id
_entity_poly.type
_entity_poly.pdbx_seq_one_letter_code
_entity_poly.pdbx_strand_id
1 'polypeptide(L)'
;GSGDLAAHLASAFDVPDDRPVDLARVSQYVATMKGSGPLYDELHARFEAAVEPTAQHRFLAQLPALLRERGAPHQLIVSTNYDLALERAFEDARDETDIVTYVATGRHRGHFWHRPPGEAPRPIEVPNTYATELSLERRTIFLKLHGAVDPLPEREWESFVITEDDYIDYLGRSELTTVVPVSLAAKLRRSHFLFLGYEMADWNLRLILNRIWGERPVAYRSWAVQNAPSPLAQAFWRRYDVAHLDVEPDAYVELLERRLEAT
;
A
#
# COMPACT_ATOMS: atom_id res chain seq x y z
N GLY A 1 -5.40 12.11 -4.64
CA GLY A 1 -5.39 11.53 -3.28
C GLY A 1 -6.75 10.99 -2.86
N SER A 2 -6.86 10.50 -1.62
CA SER A 2 -8.12 9.93 -1.08
C SER A 2 -9.28 10.93 -1.11
N GLY A 3 -9.01 12.21 -0.86
CA GLY A 3 -10.02 13.29 -0.96
C GLY A 3 -10.54 13.50 -2.37
N ASP A 4 -9.68 13.45 -3.38
CA ASP A 4 -10.10 13.60 -4.79
C ASP A 4 -10.97 12.43 -5.24
N LEU A 5 -10.62 11.21 -4.80
CA LEU A 5 -11.42 10.03 -5.09
C LEU A 5 -12.79 10.10 -4.39
N ALA A 6 -12.82 10.52 -3.15
CA ALA A 6 -14.07 10.70 -2.41
C ALA A 6 -14.98 11.75 -3.07
N ALA A 7 -14.43 12.89 -3.49
CA ALA A 7 -15.17 13.93 -4.22
C ALA A 7 -15.69 13.42 -5.58
N HIS A 8 -14.86 12.65 -6.28
CA HIS A 8 -15.26 12.03 -7.55
C HIS A 8 -16.44 11.06 -7.36
N LEU A 9 -16.35 10.12 -6.40
CA LEU A 9 -17.43 9.18 -6.12
C LEU A 9 -18.70 9.89 -5.64
N ALA A 10 -18.57 10.92 -4.80
CA ALA A 10 -19.71 11.71 -4.35
C ALA A 10 -20.44 12.38 -5.53
N SER A 11 -19.69 12.92 -6.49
CA SER A 11 -20.26 13.52 -7.71
C SER A 11 -20.87 12.48 -8.66
N ALA A 12 -20.18 11.35 -8.88
CA ALA A 12 -20.61 10.31 -9.82
C ALA A 12 -21.91 9.60 -9.37
N PHE A 13 -22.14 9.52 -8.05
CA PHE A 13 -23.29 8.82 -7.48
C PHE A 13 -24.31 9.73 -6.77
N ASP A 14 -24.23 11.05 -6.94
CA ASP A 14 -25.11 12.02 -6.31
C ASP A 14 -25.24 11.85 -4.79
N VAL A 15 -24.09 11.64 -4.12
CA VAL A 15 -24.05 11.47 -2.65
C VAL A 15 -24.42 12.80 -1.98
N PRO A 16 -25.39 12.85 -1.04
CA PRO A 16 -25.76 14.09 -0.38
C PRO A 16 -24.60 14.76 0.34
N ASP A 17 -24.41 16.07 0.06
CA ASP A 17 -23.34 16.90 0.62
C ASP A 17 -23.78 17.48 1.99
N ASP A 18 -23.87 16.62 3.00
CA ASP A 18 -24.25 17.03 4.35
C ASP A 18 -23.09 17.02 5.36
N ARG A 19 -21.88 16.62 4.94
CA ARG A 19 -20.70 16.45 5.83
C ARG A 19 -19.36 16.48 5.08
N PRO A 20 -18.22 16.59 5.82
CA PRO A 20 -16.89 16.43 5.22
C PRO A 20 -16.78 15.14 4.42
N VAL A 21 -16.24 15.25 3.22
CA VAL A 21 -16.11 14.14 2.27
C VAL A 21 -15.01 13.18 2.74
N ASP A 22 -15.42 12.06 3.34
CA ASP A 22 -14.54 10.96 3.73
C ASP A 22 -14.72 9.78 2.79
N LEU A 23 -13.62 9.22 2.28
CA LEU A 23 -13.64 8.18 1.26
C LEU A 23 -14.39 6.92 1.71
N ALA A 24 -14.12 6.44 2.92
CA ALA A 24 -14.77 5.21 3.42
C ALA A 24 -16.28 5.40 3.54
N ARG A 25 -16.69 6.57 3.99
CA ARG A 25 -18.11 6.90 4.17
C ARG A 25 -18.84 7.09 2.85
N VAL A 26 -18.24 7.80 1.90
CA VAL A 26 -18.82 7.97 0.54
C VAL A 26 -18.94 6.61 -0.13
N SER A 27 -17.91 5.79 -0.07
CA SER A 27 -17.91 4.43 -0.62
C SER A 27 -18.95 3.54 0.05
N GLN A 28 -19.14 3.66 1.38
CA GLN A 28 -20.19 2.96 2.13
C GLN A 28 -21.59 3.38 1.66
N TYR A 29 -21.81 4.69 1.48
CA TYR A 29 -23.09 5.19 0.97
C TYR A 29 -23.39 4.59 -0.42
N VAL A 30 -22.43 4.64 -1.34
CA VAL A 30 -22.59 4.08 -2.70
C VAL A 30 -22.87 2.58 -2.63
N ALA A 31 -22.10 1.83 -1.88
CA ALA A 31 -22.27 0.38 -1.73
C ALA A 31 -23.66 0.03 -1.16
N THR A 32 -24.15 0.82 -0.19
CA THR A 32 -25.45 0.60 0.45
C THR A 32 -26.62 0.99 -0.47
N MET A 33 -26.52 2.12 -1.17
CA MET A 33 -27.64 2.68 -1.94
C MET A 33 -27.69 2.19 -3.40
N LYS A 34 -26.55 1.87 -3.98
CA LYS A 34 -26.41 1.47 -5.40
C LYS A 34 -25.90 0.03 -5.56
N GLY A 35 -25.36 -0.56 -4.50
CA GLY A 35 -24.70 -1.86 -4.53
C GLY A 35 -23.19 -1.79 -4.74
N SER A 36 -22.48 -2.86 -4.39
CA SER A 36 -21.03 -2.94 -4.54
C SER A 36 -20.56 -2.99 -6.01
N GLY A 37 -21.38 -3.55 -6.93
CA GLY A 37 -21.04 -3.64 -8.36
C GLY A 37 -20.74 -2.28 -8.98
N PRO A 38 -21.67 -1.32 -8.96
CA PRO A 38 -21.42 0.04 -9.50
C PRO A 38 -20.23 0.75 -8.85
N LEU A 39 -20.00 0.57 -7.53
CA LEU A 39 -18.82 1.10 -6.85
C LEU A 39 -17.53 0.51 -7.43
N TYR A 40 -17.47 -0.82 -7.57
CA TYR A 40 -16.32 -1.52 -8.11
C TYR A 40 -16.05 -1.17 -9.57
N ASP A 41 -17.08 -1.02 -10.39
CA ASP A 41 -16.93 -0.61 -11.79
C ASP A 41 -16.31 0.78 -11.90
N GLU A 42 -16.75 1.73 -11.07
CA GLU A 42 -16.19 3.09 -11.04
C GLU A 42 -14.73 3.11 -10.54
N LEU A 43 -14.44 2.34 -9.49
CA LEU A 43 -13.07 2.21 -8.97
C LEU A 43 -12.14 1.55 -9.99
N HIS A 44 -12.62 0.50 -10.66
CA HIS A 44 -11.86 -0.16 -11.72
C HIS A 44 -11.51 0.82 -12.83
N ALA A 45 -12.53 1.50 -13.40
CA ALA A 45 -12.32 2.49 -14.46
C ALA A 45 -11.31 3.59 -14.06
N ARG A 46 -11.34 4.00 -12.78
CA ARG A 46 -10.44 5.02 -12.24
C ARG A 46 -9.01 4.54 -12.10
N PHE A 47 -8.79 3.30 -11.65
CA PHE A 47 -7.46 2.77 -11.34
C PHE A 47 -6.82 1.99 -12.48
N GLU A 48 -7.61 1.43 -13.41
CA GLU A 48 -7.12 0.83 -14.65
C GLU A 48 -6.57 1.91 -15.59
N ALA A 49 -7.18 3.11 -15.60
CA ALA A 49 -6.68 4.23 -16.37
C ALA A 49 -5.18 4.41 -16.12
N ALA A 50 -4.43 4.60 -17.19
CA ALA A 50 -2.97 4.69 -17.14
C ALA A 50 -2.54 5.84 -16.20
N VAL A 51 -2.20 5.50 -14.97
CA VAL A 51 -1.56 6.44 -14.04
C VAL A 51 -0.07 6.42 -14.35
N GLU A 52 0.46 7.55 -14.80
CA GLU A 52 1.89 7.70 -15.05
C GLU A 52 2.68 7.58 -13.74
N PRO A 53 3.77 6.78 -13.71
CA PRO A 53 4.63 6.70 -12.57
C PRO A 53 5.21 8.08 -12.18
N THR A 54 5.11 8.44 -10.91
CA THR A 54 5.72 9.65 -10.36
C THR A 54 7.23 9.51 -10.21
N ALA A 55 7.93 10.59 -9.83
CA ALA A 55 9.35 10.55 -9.50
C ALA A 55 9.65 9.52 -8.40
N GLN A 56 8.77 9.43 -7.38
CA GLN A 56 8.90 8.44 -6.30
C GLN A 56 8.83 7.00 -6.82
N HIS A 57 7.87 6.69 -7.70
CA HIS A 57 7.75 5.34 -8.29
C HIS A 57 8.99 4.97 -9.10
N ARG A 58 9.48 5.88 -9.94
CA ARG A 58 10.68 5.65 -10.75
C ARG A 58 11.93 5.46 -9.88
N PHE A 59 12.11 6.30 -8.84
CA PHE A 59 13.18 6.14 -7.88
C PHE A 59 13.15 4.76 -7.19
N LEU A 60 11.97 4.34 -6.69
CA LEU A 60 11.81 3.03 -6.06
C LEU A 60 12.14 1.88 -7.00
N ALA A 61 11.81 2.02 -8.29
CA ALA A 61 12.11 1.01 -9.32
C ALA A 61 13.61 0.94 -9.69
N GLN A 62 14.36 2.00 -9.49
CA GLN A 62 15.83 2.03 -9.73
C GLN A 62 16.62 1.50 -8.51
N LEU A 63 16.06 1.61 -7.30
CA LEU A 63 16.73 1.20 -6.07
C LEU A 63 17.28 -0.24 -6.08
N PRO A 64 16.57 -1.28 -6.57
CA PRO A 64 17.07 -2.64 -6.57
C PRO A 64 18.42 -2.79 -7.29
N ALA A 65 18.62 -2.11 -8.42
CA ALA A 65 19.88 -2.13 -9.15
C ALA A 65 21.01 -1.50 -8.33
N LEU A 66 20.77 -0.30 -7.79
CA LEU A 66 21.73 0.44 -6.96
C LEU A 66 22.12 -0.31 -5.68
N LEU A 67 21.19 -1.02 -5.07
CA LEU A 67 21.42 -1.76 -3.83
C LEU A 67 22.08 -3.11 -4.07
N ARG A 68 21.81 -3.79 -5.19
CA ARG A 68 22.53 -5.02 -5.58
C ARG A 68 24.02 -4.78 -5.76
N GLU A 69 24.40 -3.67 -6.37
CA GLU A 69 25.81 -3.26 -6.51
C GLU A 69 26.52 -3.11 -5.16
N ARG A 70 25.77 -2.83 -4.10
CA ARG A 70 26.24 -2.68 -2.72
C ARG A 70 26.06 -3.94 -1.86
N GLY A 71 25.64 -5.05 -2.46
CA GLY A 71 25.39 -6.32 -1.76
C GLY A 71 24.21 -6.28 -0.78
N ALA A 72 23.29 -5.32 -0.94
CA ALA A 72 22.07 -5.25 -0.12
C ALA A 72 20.94 -6.12 -0.70
N PRO A 73 20.06 -6.65 0.13
CA PRO A 73 18.88 -7.40 -0.32
C PRO A 73 17.87 -6.47 -1.01
N HIS A 74 16.96 -7.08 -1.76
CA HIS A 74 15.82 -6.36 -2.34
C HIS A 74 14.89 -5.79 -1.25
N GLN A 75 14.02 -4.86 -1.64
CA GLN A 75 13.14 -4.16 -0.72
C GLN A 75 11.80 -4.88 -0.52
N LEU A 76 11.21 -4.68 0.66
CA LEU A 76 9.80 -4.86 0.90
C LEU A 76 9.12 -3.50 0.81
N ILE A 77 8.32 -3.28 -0.23
CA ILE A 77 7.55 -2.06 -0.42
C ILE A 77 6.11 -2.34 0.02
N VAL A 78 5.65 -1.58 1.02
CA VAL A 78 4.28 -1.67 1.53
C VAL A 78 3.48 -0.52 0.98
N SER A 79 2.34 -0.80 0.36
CA SER A 79 1.46 0.20 -0.25
C SER A 79 0.01 0.03 0.20
N THR A 80 -0.69 1.16 0.29
CA THR A 80 -2.15 1.22 0.45
C THR A 80 -2.85 1.72 -0.81
N ASN A 81 -2.10 2.00 -1.88
CA ASN A 81 -2.63 2.44 -3.15
C ASN A 81 -3.26 1.27 -3.92
N TYR A 82 -4.33 1.57 -4.63
CA TYR A 82 -5.07 0.58 -5.43
C TYR A 82 -4.57 0.49 -6.88
N ASP A 83 -3.95 1.57 -7.39
CA ASP A 83 -3.45 1.67 -8.77
C ASP A 83 -2.21 0.80 -9.03
N LEU A 84 -1.76 0.79 -10.29
CA LEU A 84 -0.61 0.01 -10.78
C LEU A 84 0.60 0.88 -11.14
N ALA A 85 0.68 2.12 -10.65
CA ALA A 85 1.77 3.03 -11.03
C ALA A 85 3.15 2.51 -10.60
N LEU A 86 3.23 1.87 -9.43
CA LEU A 86 4.46 1.28 -8.93
C LEU A 86 4.86 0.05 -9.78
N GLU A 87 3.92 -0.82 -10.09
CA GLU A 87 4.12 -2.00 -10.93
C GLU A 87 4.67 -1.59 -12.31
N ARG A 88 4.06 -0.58 -12.95
CA ARG A 88 4.51 -0.03 -14.23
C ARG A 88 5.94 0.53 -14.16
N ALA A 89 6.27 1.25 -13.09
CA ALA A 89 7.63 1.78 -12.93
C ALA A 89 8.69 0.66 -12.88
N PHE A 90 8.38 -0.47 -12.23
CA PHE A 90 9.26 -1.63 -12.16
C PHE A 90 9.32 -2.41 -13.47
N GLU A 91 8.20 -2.51 -14.21
CA GLU A 91 8.16 -3.06 -15.55
C GLU A 91 9.04 -2.24 -16.51
N ASP A 92 8.94 -0.90 -16.46
CA ASP A 92 9.78 0.01 -17.25
C ASP A 92 11.28 -0.14 -16.91
N ALA A 93 11.60 -0.35 -15.64
CA ALA A 93 12.95 -0.62 -15.17
C ALA A 93 13.43 -2.05 -15.46
N ARG A 94 12.54 -2.95 -15.95
CA ARG A 94 12.80 -4.38 -16.19
C ARG A 94 13.28 -5.12 -14.93
N ASP A 95 12.76 -4.73 -13.77
CA ASP A 95 13.06 -5.41 -12.50
C ASP A 95 11.83 -6.24 -12.07
N GLU A 96 12.02 -7.55 -11.96
CA GLU A 96 10.96 -8.49 -11.59
C GLU A 96 10.56 -8.33 -10.13
N THR A 97 9.24 -8.36 -9.87
CA THR A 97 8.66 -8.20 -8.53
C THR A 97 7.68 -9.30 -8.19
N ASP A 98 7.62 -9.67 -6.92
CA ASP A 98 6.53 -10.47 -6.37
C ASP A 98 5.46 -9.52 -5.80
N ILE A 99 4.20 -9.66 -6.20
CA ILE A 99 3.11 -8.80 -5.73
C ILE A 99 2.21 -9.61 -4.80
N VAL A 100 2.04 -9.13 -3.58
CA VAL A 100 1.21 -9.73 -2.53
C VAL A 100 0.09 -8.76 -2.18
N THR A 101 -1.15 -9.13 -2.49
CA THR A 101 -2.31 -8.24 -2.38
C THR A 101 -3.34 -8.79 -1.40
N TYR A 102 -3.83 -7.96 -0.49
CA TYR A 102 -4.90 -8.32 0.43
C TYR A 102 -6.24 -8.48 -0.29
N VAL A 103 -7.04 -9.47 0.14
CA VAL A 103 -8.36 -9.78 -0.41
C VAL A 103 -9.44 -9.30 0.57
N ALA A 104 -10.19 -8.27 0.20
CA ALA A 104 -11.27 -7.71 1.00
C ALA A 104 -12.62 -8.41 0.78
N THR A 105 -12.81 -9.11 -0.35
CA THR A 105 -14.11 -9.66 -0.75
C THR A 105 -13.99 -11.10 -1.28
N GLY A 106 -15.15 -11.74 -1.49
CA GLY A 106 -15.21 -13.05 -2.12
C GLY A 106 -14.76 -14.22 -1.23
N ARG A 107 -14.49 -15.34 -1.89
CA ARG A 107 -14.15 -16.62 -1.25
C ARG A 107 -12.88 -16.56 -0.38
N HIS A 108 -11.91 -15.77 -0.78
CA HIS A 108 -10.59 -15.67 -0.11
C HIS A 108 -10.47 -14.41 0.75
N ARG A 109 -11.60 -13.82 1.12
CA ARG A 109 -11.66 -12.63 2.01
C ARG A 109 -10.84 -12.85 3.29
N GLY A 110 -9.95 -11.89 3.56
CA GLY A 110 -9.06 -11.92 4.74
C GLY A 110 -7.72 -12.62 4.50
N HIS A 111 -7.48 -13.15 3.31
CA HIS A 111 -6.21 -13.73 2.89
C HIS A 111 -5.43 -12.79 1.99
N PHE A 112 -4.31 -13.25 1.47
CA PHE A 112 -3.53 -12.57 0.45
C PHE A 112 -3.44 -13.40 -0.83
N TRP A 113 -3.38 -12.70 -1.96
CA TRP A 113 -2.97 -13.25 -3.24
C TRP A 113 -1.48 -13.01 -3.45
N HIS A 114 -0.81 -13.95 -4.10
CA HIS A 114 0.53 -13.76 -4.63
C HIS A 114 0.50 -13.84 -6.15
N ARG A 115 1.02 -12.82 -6.80
CA ARG A 115 1.28 -12.77 -8.25
C ARG A 115 2.78 -12.78 -8.48
N PRO A 116 3.40 -13.93 -8.81
CA PRO A 116 4.79 -14.02 -9.24
C PRO A 116 4.99 -13.38 -10.61
N PRO A 117 6.21 -12.98 -10.99
CA PRO A 117 6.49 -12.48 -12.33
C PRO A 117 6.16 -13.52 -13.40
N GLY A 118 5.36 -13.13 -14.41
CA GLY A 118 5.01 -13.98 -15.54
C GLY A 118 4.10 -15.17 -15.23
N GLU A 119 3.59 -15.30 -14.01
CA GLU A 119 2.69 -16.38 -13.60
C GLU A 119 1.30 -15.84 -13.24
N ALA A 120 0.30 -16.75 -13.26
CA ALA A 120 -1.05 -16.41 -12.78
C ALA A 120 -1.06 -16.19 -11.26
N PRO A 121 -1.88 -15.24 -10.77
CA PRO A 121 -2.09 -15.05 -9.35
C PRO A 121 -2.63 -16.30 -8.66
N ARG A 122 -2.25 -16.52 -7.40
CA ARG A 122 -2.70 -17.65 -6.57
C ARG A 122 -2.91 -17.24 -5.11
N PRO A 123 -3.88 -17.87 -4.40
CA PRO A 123 -4.12 -17.56 -3.00
C PRO A 123 -2.98 -18.05 -2.11
N ILE A 124 -2.65 -17.30 -1.07
CA ILE A 124 -1.77 -17.74 0.02
C ILE A 124 -2.65 -18.41 1.06
N GLU A 125 -2.88 -19.73 0.90
CA GLU A 125 -3.75 -20.49 1.82
C GLU A 125 -3.07 -20.81 3.14
N VAL A 126 -1.77 -21.08 3.11
CA VAL A 126 -0.99 -21.47 4.30
C VAL A 126 0.23 -20.54 4.46
N PRO A 127 0.07 -19.37 5.11
CA PRO A 127 1.13 -18.36 5.23
C PRO A 127 2.44 -18.87 5.84
N ASN A 128 2.35 -19.84 6.76
CA ASN A 128 3.53 -20.38 7.46
C ASN A 128 4.45 -21.20 6.56
N THR A 129 3.92 -21.85 5.54
CA THR A 129 4.71 -22.66 4.58
C THR A 129 5.09 -21.88 3.33
N TYR A 130 4.52 -20.71 3.14
CA TYR A 130 4.68 -19.89 1.93
C TYR A 130 6.00 -19.08 1.92
N ALA A 131 6.77 -19.14 3.00
CA ALA A 131 8.00 -18.34 3.15
C ALA A 131 9.07 -18.64 2.09
N THR A 132 9.08 -19.85 1.51
CA THR A 132 10.02 -20.23 0.45
C THR A 132 9.70 -19.65 -0.91
N GLU A 133 8.44 -19.28 -1.14
CA GLU A 133 7.96 -18.68 -2.39
C GLU A 133 8.32 -17.21 -2.50
N LEU A 134 8.38 -16.52 -1.35
CA LEU A 134 8.66 -15.08 -1.24
C LEU A 134 10.01 -14.84 -0.57
N SER A 135 10.97 -14.29 -1.32
CA SER A 135 12.32 -14.04 -0.80
C SER A 135 12.89 -12.71 -1.30
N LEU A 136 13.24 -11.85 -0.37
CA LEU A 136 13.94 -10.58 -0.65
C LEU A 136 15.40 -10.78 -1.12
N GLU A 137 15.92 -11.99 -1.05
CA GLU A 137 17.20 -12.33 -1.69
C GLU A 137 17.07 -12.49 -3.21
N ARG A 138 15.86 -12.73 -3.70
CA ARG A 138 15.60 -12.94 -5.12
C ARG A 138 15.02 -11.71 -5.80
N ARG A 139 13.99 -11.08 -5.20
CA ARG A 139 13.21 -10.01 -5.84
C ARG A 139 12.64 -9.04 -4.82
N THR A 140 12.33 -7.83 -5.28
CA THR A 140 11.51 -6.87 -4.55
C THR A 140 10.08 -7.41 -4.38
N ILE A 141 9.51 -7.21 -3.21
CA ILE A 141 8.15 -7.66 -2.89
C ILE A 141 7.28 -6.43 -2.65
N PHE A 142 6.16 -6.34 -3.36
CA PHE A 142 5.10 -5.38 -3.09
C PHE A 142 4.05 -6.02 -2.19
N LEU A 143 3.78 -5.39 -1.06
CA LEU A 143 2.72 -5.78 -0.14
C LEU A 143 1.61 -4.73 -0.17
N LYS A 144 0.53 -5.02 -0.91
CA LYS A 144 -0.64 -4.13 -1.08
C LYS A 144 -1.69 -4.48 -0.02
N LEU A 145 -1.77 -3.63 1.02
CA LEU A 145 -2.55 -3.93 2.23
C LEU A 145 -4.05 -3.65 2.08
N HIS A 146 -4.45 -2.81 1.13
CA HIS A 146 -5.84 -2.43 0.90
C HIS A 146 -6.44 -3.03 -0.38
N GLY A 147 -5.79 -4.01 -0.96
CA GLY A 147 -6.20 -4.55 -2.26
C GLY A 147 -5.59 -3.78 -3.42
N ALA A 148 -6.05 -4.08 -4.62
CA ALA A 148 -5.63 -3.44 -5.86
C ALA A 148 -6.65 -3.66 -6.98
N VAL A 149 -6.57 -2.83 -8.03
CA VAL A 149 -7.23 -3.08 -9.31
C VAL A 149 -6.60 -4.31 -9.98
N ASP A 150 -7.43 -5.10 -10.65
CA ASP A 150 -6.96 -6.23 -11.47
C ASP A 150 -6.96 -5.80 -12.95
N PRO A 151 -5.80 -5.76 -13.62
CA PRO A 151 -5.71 -5.38 -15.02
C PRO A 151 -6.25 -6.46 -15.98
N LEU A 152 -6.63 -7.64 -15.49
CA LEU A 152 -7.18 -8.72 -16.32
C LEU A 152 -8.67 -8.51 -16.57
N PRO A 153 -9.18 -8.88 -17.77
CA PRO A 153 -10.59 -8.65 -18.12
C PRO A 153 -11.59 -9.32 -17.16
N GLU A 154 -11.22 -10.45 -16.57
CA GLU A 154 -12.06 -11.23 -15.66
C GLU A 154 -12.19 -10.58 -14.29
N ARG A 155 -11.29 -9.68 -13.91
CA ARG A 155 -11.23 -8.97 -12.61
C ARG A 155 -11.32 -9.91 -11.40
N GLU A 156 -10.86 -11.14 -11.53
CA GLU A 156 -10.99 -12.18 -10.50
C GLU A 156 -10.25 -11.80 -9.21
N TRP A 157 -9.15 -11.06 -9.36
CA TRP A 157 -8.24 -10.69 -8.29
C TRP A 157 -8.46 -9.27 -7.76
N GLU A 158 -9.46 -8.56 -8.30
CA GLU A 158 -9.79 -7.21 -7.89
C GLU A 158 -10.37 -7.17 -6.48
N SER A 159 -9.82 -6.30 -5.67
CA SER A 159 -10.23 -6.18 -4.28
C SER A 159 -9.86 -4.81 -3.71
N PHE A 160 -10.79 -4.21 -2.95
CA PHE A 160 -10.59 -2.90 -2.31
C PHE A 160 -11.06 -2.92 -0.87
N VAL A 161 -10.21 -2.47 0.06
CA VAL A 161 -10.61 -2.10 1.43
C VAL A 161 -10.95 -0.61 1.38
N ILE A 162 -12.21 -0.26 1.16
CA ILE A 162 -12.59 1.12 0.86
C ILE A 162 -13.85 1.61 1.57
N THR A 163 -14.81 0.72 1.87
CA THR A 163 -16.02 1.05 2.62
C THR A 163 -15.79 1.01 4.13
N GLU A 164 -16.67 1.66 4.93
CA GLU A 164 -16.63 1.53 6.39
C GLU A 164 -16.72 0.05 6.83
N ASP A 165 -17.59 -0.74 6.18
CA ASP A 165 -17.72 -2.17 6.45
C ASP A 165 -16.46 -2.96 6.13
N ASP A 166 -15.75 -2.63 5.05
CA ASP A 166 -14.46 -3.25 4.72
C ASP A 166 -13.43 -2.97 5.82
N TYR A 167 -13.37 -1.74 6.33
CA TYR A 167 -12.46 -1.40 7.43
C TYR A 167 -12.85 -2.07 8.75
N ILE A 168 -14.14 -2.18 9.07
CA ILE A 168 -14.62 -2.89 10.25
C ILE A 168 -14.22 -4.37 10.16
N ASP A 169 -14.42 -5.00 9.01
CA ASP A 169 -14.03 -6.38 8.79
C ASP A 169 -12.50 -6.55 8.83
N TYR A 170 -11.77 -5.66 8.17
CA TYR A 170 -10.31 -5.64 8.18
C TYR A 170 -9.75 -5.50 9.61
N LEU A 171 -10.43 -4.74 10.49
CA LEU A 171 -10.11 -4.60 11.92
C LEU A 171 -10.46 -5.86 12.74
N GLY A 172 -11.61 -6.44 12.48
CA GLY A 172 -12.14 -7.59 13.23
C GLY A 172 -11.41 -8.91 12.97
N ARG A 173 -10.62 -8.98 11.86
CA ARG A 173 -9.88 -10.19 11.51
C ARG A 173 -8.57 -10.30 12.29
N SER A 174 -8.05 -11.51 12.30
CA SER A 174 -6.77 -11.88 12.92
C SER A 174 -5.66 -10.85 12.64
N GLU A 175 -4.69 -10.78 13.54
CA GLU A 175 -3.51 -9.93 13.33
C GLU A 175 -2.92 -10.11 11.92
N LEU A 176 -2.54 -9.02 11.26
CA LEU A 176 -1.91 -9.05 9.93
C LEU A 176 -0.76 -10.07 9.86
N THR A 177 -0.04 -10.22 10.96
CA THR A 177 1.08 -11.14 11.11
C THR A 177 0.70 -12.63 11.10
N THR A 178 -0.60 -12.96 11.18
CA THR A 178 -1.08 -14.34 11.08
C THR A 178 -1.55 -14.71 9.68
N VAL A 179 -1.82 -13.71 8.83
CA VAL A 179 -2.28 -13.91 7.44
C VAL A 179 -1.21 -13.58 6.40
N VAL A 180 -0.24 -12.73 6.74
CA VAL A 180 0.96 -12.47 5.94
C VAL A 180 1.98 -13.60 6.15
N PRO A 181 2.70 -14.04 5.10
CA PRO A 181 3.79 -15.00 5.26
C PRO A 181 4.76 -14.63 6.37
N VAL A 182 5.16 -15.62 7.18
CA VAL A 182 5.97 -15.41 8.41
C VAL A 182 7.26 -14.64 8.12
N SER A 183 7.90 -14.89 6.97
CA SER A 183 9.09 -14.16 6.53
C SER A 183 8.84 -12.66 6.36
N LEU A 184 7.71 -12.27 5.75
CA LEU A 184 7.33 -10.87 5.57
C LEU A 184 6.92 -10.24 6.91
N ALA A 185 6.17 -10.95 7.74
CA ALA A 185 5.80 -10.48 9.07
C ALA A 185 7.03 -10.22 9.95
N ALA A 186 8.02 -11.12 9.91
CA ALA A 186 9.28 -10.93 10.62
C ALA A 186 10.07 -9.74 10.09
N LYS A 187 10.07 -9.53 8.77
CA LYS A 187 10.72 -8.39 8.12
C LYS A 187 10.06 -7.07 8.53
N LEU A 188 8.73 -6.99 8.49
CA LEU A 188 7.98 -5.81 8.93
C LEU A 188 8.29 -5.40 10.38
N ARG A 189 8.53 -6.38 11.27
CA ARG A 189 8.85 -6.09 12.68
C ARG A 189 10.30 -5.70 12.93
N ARG A 190 11.22 -6.00 12.00
CA ARG A 190 12.68 -5.87 12.21
C ARG A 190 13.36 -4.98 11.18
N SER A 191 12.60 -4.15 10.46
CA SER A 191 13.14 -3.25 9.45
C SER A 191 13.10 -1.80 9.90
N HIS A 192 14.00 -1.01 9.34
CA HIS A 192 13.83 0.44 9.26
C HIS A 192 12.74 0.74 8.23
N PHE A 193 11.93 1.74 8.49
CA PHE A 193 10.89 2.20 7.56
C PHE A 193 11.22 3.58 7.03
N LEU A 194 10.97 3.78 5.75
CA LEU A 194 10.88 5.07 5.12
C LEU A 194 9.43 5.26 4.64
N PHE A 195 8.71 6.19 5.26
CA PHE A 195 7.34 6.53 4.89
C PHE A 195 7.37 7.68 3.89
N LEU A 196 6.80 7.46 2.70
CA LEU A 196 6.69 8.45 1.64
C LEU A 196 5.23 8.77 1.36
N GLY A 197 4.85 10.05 1.43
CA GLY A 197 3.52 10.52 1.03
C GLY A 197 2.35 10.12 1.96
N TYR A 198 2.62 9.71 3.19
CA TYR A 198 1.57 9.37 4.14
C TYR A 198 1.13 10.59 4.97
N GLU A 199 -0.17 10.84 5.00
CA GLU A 199 -0.77 11.85 5.87
C GLU A 199 -1.34 11.19 7.13
N MET A 200 -0.97 11.73 8.31
CA MET A 200 -1.46 11.23 9.60
C MET A 200 -2.92 11.56 9.90
N ALA A 201 -3.55 12.40 9.10
CA ALA A 201 -4.99 12.59 9.12
C ALA A 201 -5.72 11.30 8.71
N ASP A 202 -5.08 10.46 7.89
CA ASP A 202 -5.61 9.17 7.51
C ASP A 202 -5.48 8.17 8.69
N TRP A 203 -6.61 7.89 9.34
CA TRP A 203 -6.69 6.92 10.43
C TRP A 203 -6.34 5.49 9.97
N ASN A 204 -6.44 5.21 8.68
CA ASN A 204 -6.11 3.91 8.09
C ASN A 204 -4.64 3.57 8.25
N LEU A 205 -3.73 4.56 8.07
CA LEU A 205 -2.32 4.35 8.35
C LEU A 205 -2.08 3.99 9.83
N ARG A 206 -2.72 4.69 10.76
CA ARG A 206 -2.60 4.38 12.20
C ARG A 206 -3.02 2.95 12.52
N LEU A 207 -4.05 2.49 11.84
CA LEU A 207 -4.53 1.12 11.93
C LEU A 207 -3.48 0.11 11.45
N ILE A 208 -2.90 0.36 10.27
CA ILE A 208 -1.86 -0.50 9.70
C ILE A 208 -0.64 -0.57 10.61
N LEU A 209 -0.17 0.58 11.07
CA LEU A 209 0.98 0.66 11.97
C LEU A 209 0.71 -0.08 13.29
N ASN A 210 -0.48 0.07 13.87
CA ASN A 210 -0.87 -0.68 15.05
C ASN A 210 -0.88 -2.20 14.79
N ARG A 211 -1.32 -2.64 13.64
CA ARG A 211 -1.29 -4.06 13.26
C ARG A 211 0.11 -4.61 13.03
N ILE A 212 1.03 -3.81 12.49
CA ILE A 212 2.42 -4.22 12.23
C ILE A 212 3.24 -4.20 13.53
N TRP A 213 3.13 -3.12 14.31
CA TRP A 213 3.99 -2.87 15.48
C TRP A 213 3.31 -3.10 16.81
N GLY A 214 1.97 -3.12 16.87
CA GLY A 214 1.19 -3.14 18.09
C GLY A 214 1.39 -1.84 18.88
N GLU A 215 1.37 -1.94 20.20
CA GLU A 215 1.61 -0.80 21.10
C GLU A 215 3.10 -0.50 21.34
N ARG A 216 3.99 -1.29 20.75
CA ARG A 216 5.44 -1.17 20.99
C ARG A 216 6.06 -0.12 20.07
N PRO A 217 7.04 0.66 20.55
CA PRO A 217 7.86 1.50 19.69
C PRO A 217 8.53 0.66 18.59
N VAL A 218 8.77 1.27 17.43
CA VAL A 218 9.51 0.61 16.35
C VAL A 218 10.90 0.25 16.86
N ALA A 219 11.29 -1.02 16.72
CA ALA A 219 12.59 -1.50 17.22
C ALA A 219 13.79 -0.85 16.50
N TYR A 220 13.55 -0.26 15.33
CA TYR A 220 14.56 0.32 14.47
C TYR A 220 14.16 1.75 14.07
N ARG A 221 15.14 2.66 14.08
CA ARG A 221 14.95 4.05 13.68
C ARG A 221 14.32 4.12 12.28
N SER A 222 13.22 4.86 12.17
CA SER A 222 12.45 5.01 10.94
C SER A 222 12.26 6.49 10.60
N TRP A 223 11.88 6.78 9.37
CA TRP A 223 11.75 8.16 8.87
C TRP A 223 10.42 8.33 8.15
N ALA A 224 9.83 9.50 8.30
CA ALA A 224 8.64 9.93 7.57
C ALA A 224 8.94 11.22 6.80
N VAL A 225 8.72 11.20 5.51
CA VAL A 225 8.91 12.35 4.61
C VAL A 225 7.54 12.92 4.29
N GLN A 226 7.30 14.14 4.75
CA GLN A 226 6.03 14.83 4.56
C GLN A 226 6.26 16.34 4.66
N ASN A 227 5.74 17.10 3.71
CA ASN A 227 5.81 18.55 3.73
C ASN A 227 4.78 19.14 4.70
N ALA A 228 5.18 20.16 5.46
CA ALA A 228 4.34 20.96 6.37
C ALA A 228 3.38 20.10 7.24
N PRO A 229 3.91 19.14 8.02
CA PRO A 229 3.07 18.25 8.82
C PRO A 229 2.29 19.00 9.88
N SER A 230 1.03 18.60 10.10
CA SER A 230 0.23 19.12 11.20
C SER A 230 0.87 18.82 12.57
N PRO A 231 0.58 19.60 13.63
CA PRO A 231 1.04 19.29 14.99
C PRO A 231 0.65 17.88 15.45
N LEU A 232 -0.52 17.40 15.02
CA LEU A 232 -0.97 16.03 15.30
C LEU A 232 -0.09 14.98 14.62
N ALA A 233 0.26 15.20 13.36
CA ALA A 233 1.16 14.30 12.61
C ALA A 233 2.54 14.23 13.26
N GLN A 234 3.11 15.38 13.64
CA GLN A 234 4.39 15.44 14.34
C GLN A 234 4.37 14.71 15.69
N ALA A 235 3.28 14.89 16.48
CA ALA A 235 3.12 14.23 17.76
C ALA A 235 2.98 12.72 17.61
N PHE A 236 2.29 12.28 16.56
CA PHE A 236 2.13 10.86 16.23
C PHE A 236 3.46 10.21 15.87
N TRP A 237 4.21 10.78 14.93
CA TRP A 237 5.50 10.23 14.53
C TRP A 237 6.49 10.14 15.69
N ARG A 238 6.52 11.15 16.56
CA ARG A 238 7.32 11.12 17.79
C ARG A 238 6.93 10.00 18.74
N ARG A 239 5.63 9.66 18.84
CA ARG A 239 5.15 8.55 19.70
C ARG A 239 5.71 7.21 19.27
N TYR A 240 5.94 7.01 17.97
CA TYR A 240 6.50 5.78 17.40
C TYR A 240 8.02 5.84 17.19
N ASP A 241 8.68 6.87 17.69
CA ASP A 241 10.14 7.11 17.49
C ASP A 241 10.54 7.19 16.01
N VAL A 242 9.65 7.71 15.18
CA VAL A 242 9.88 7.96 13.75
C VAL A 242 10.38 9.39 13.56
N ALA A 243 11.56 9.55 12.98
CA ALA A 243 12.11 10.87 12.66
C ALA A 243 11.34 11.48 11.49
N HIS A 244 10.79 12.67 11.70
CA HIS A 244 10.08 13.39 10.67
C HIS A 244 11.02 14.29 9.88
N LEU A 245 10.92 14.25 8.53
CA LEU A 245 11.63 15.10 7.58
C LEU A 245 10.62 16.01 6.89
N ASP A 246 10.69 17.31 7.19
CA ASP A 246 9.82 18.35 6.63
C ASP A 246 10.35 18.76 5.26
N VAL A 247 9.98 17.98 4.23
CA VAL A 247 10.37 18.18 2.84
C VAL A 247 9.35 17.52 1.92
N GLU A 248 9.17 18.09 0.74
CA GLU A 248 8.35 17.45 -0.30
C GLU A 248 8.92 16.07 -0.68
N PRO A 249 8.08 15.02 -0.73
CA PRO A 249 8.56 13.66 -1.04
C PRO A 249 9.32 13.55 -2.37
N ASP A 250 8.90 14.24 -3.44
CA ASP A 250 9.60 14.24 -4.72
C ASP A 250 10.98 14.89 -4.61
N ALA A 251 11.09 16.03 -3.94
CA ALA A 251 12.37 16.68 -3.70
C ALA A 251 13.32 15.82 -2.83
N TYR A 252 12.76 15.07 -1.88
CA TYR A 252 13.54 14.14 -1.08
C TYR A 252 14.12 13.00 -1.90
N VAL A 253 13.31 12.36 -2.76
CA VAL A 253 13.80 11.24 -3.59
C VAL A 253 14.83 11.70 -4.61
N GLU A 254 14.68 12.86 -5.23
CA GLU A 254 15.69 13.45 -6.12
C GLU A 254 17.02 13.72 -5.41
N LEU A 255 16.97 14.18 -4.15
CA LEU A 255 18.19 14.42 -3.37
C LEU A 255 18.86 13.10 -2.98
N LEU A 256 18.07 12.08 -2.63
CA LEU A 256 18.57 10.77 -2.25
C LEU A 256 19.20 10.06 -3.46
N GLU A 257 18.58 10.12 -4.64
CA GLU A 257 19.08 9.57 -5.88
C GLU A 257 20.47 10.15 -6.21
N ARG A 258 20.59 11.48 -6.24
CA ARG A 258 21.87 12.15 -6.45
C ARG A 258 22.96 11.74 -5.46
N ARG A 259 22.61 11.49 -4.20
CA ARG A 259 23.56 11.02 -3.19
C ARG A 259 23.99 9.57 -3.40
N LEU A 260 23.08 8.72 -3.82
CA LEU A 260 23.35 7.31 -4.09
C LEU A 260 24.25 7.14 -5.33
N GLU A 261 24.09 7.99 -6.36
CA GLU A 261 24.93 7.99 -7.55
C GLU A 261 26.36 8.51 -7.27
N ALA A 262 26.51 9.39 -6.28
CA ALA A 262 27.79 10.00 -5.92
C ALA A 262 28.67 9.14 -4.97
N THR A 263 28.13 8.01 -4.48
CA THR A 263 28.78 7.11 -3.50
C THR A 263 29.11 5.77 -4.12
#